data_db2b37b0b7942e640b38e3520f400237
#
_entry.id   db2b37b0b7942e640b38e3520f400237
#
_cell.length_a   1.000
_cell.length_b   1.000
_cell.length_c   1.000
_cell.angle_alpha   90.00
_cell.angle_beta   90.00
_cell.angle_gamma   90.00
#
_symmetry.space_group_name_H-M   'P 1'
#
loop_
_entity.id
_entity.type
_entity.pdbx_description
1 polymer ?
#
loop_
_entity_poly.entity_id
_entity_poly.type
_entity_poly.pdbx_seq_one_letter_code
_entity_poly.pdbx_strand_id
1 'polypeptide(L)'
;MPGYERAEVSAELTVLPSERAEKPPQEQIEAAKTAASETGLAHEAGPETLVVAGGRREVIEAMMEVVEASLDAGASAVEIKVEAEGNTPRFEG
;
A
#
# COMPACT_ATOMS: atom_id res chain seq x y z
N MET A 1 -6.96 -10.72 21.45
CA MET A 1 -6.94 -10.35 20.95
C MET A 1 -7.35 -9.58 20.40
N PRO A 2 -7.35 -9.47 20.49
CA PRO A 2 -7.91 -8.57 20.19
C PRO A 2 -7.72 -7.52 19.41
N GLY A 3 -7.56 -6.57 19.68
CA GLY A 3 -7.54 -5.42 18.99
C GLY A 3 -6.96 -5.40 17.68
N TYR A 4 -6.09 -6.25 17.46
CA TYR A 4 -5.41 -6.20 16.23
C TYR A 4 -6.29 -6.51 15.08
N GLU A 5 -7.44 -6.98 15.35
CA GLU A 5 -8.25 -7.23 14.30
C GLU A 5 -8.85 -6.04 13.71
N ARG A 6 -8.72 -4.89 14.34
CA ARG A 6 -9.31 -3.77 13.85
C ARG A 6 -8.35 -2.82 13.39
N ALA A 7 -8.07 -2.77 12.17
CA ALA A 7 -7.19 -1.76 11.62
C ALA A 7 -7.88 -0.43 11.70
N GLU A 8 -7.16 0.62 12.00
CA GLU A 8 -7.71 1.95 11.99
C GLU A 8 -7.96 2.42 10.59
N VAL A 9 -7.05 2.10 9.69
CA VAL A 9 -7.18 2.49 8.29
C VAL A 9 -6.66 1.38 7.41
N SER A 10 -7.08 1.40 6.17
CA SER A 10 -6.45 0.58 5.15
C SER A 10 -6.13 1.46 3.96
N ALA A 11 -5.09 1.11 3.24
CA ALA A 11 -4.69 1.85 2.06
C ALA A 11 -4.56 0.89 0.92
N GLU A 12 -5.14 1.26 -0.21
CA GLU A 12 -5.02 0.48 -1.42
C GLU A 12 -4.14 1.25 -2.38
N LEU A 13 -3.10 0.62 -2.86
CA LEU A 13 -2.15 1.27 -3.74
C LEU A 13 -2.10 0.50 -5.05
N THR A 14 -2.19 1.21 -6.16
CA THR A 14 -2.08 0.62 -7.49
C THR A 14 -0.84 1.16 -8.14
N VAL A 15 0.00 0.26 -8.62
CA VAL A 15 1.20 0.64 -9.33
C VAL A 15 0.88 0.71 -10.81
N LEU A 16 1.26 1.81 -11.45
CA LEU A 16 1.09 1.97 -12.88
C LEU A 16 2.48 1.90 -13.49
N PRO A 17 2.88 0.73 -13.97
CA PRO A 17 4.25 0.57 -14.42
C PRO A 17 4.52 1.25 -15.75
N SER A 18 5.79 1.47 -16.02
CA SER A 18 6.21 2.07 -17.26
C SER A 18 6.94 1.02 -18.07
N GLU A 19 6.66 0.97 -19.36
CA GLU A 19 7.39 0.07 -20.23
C GLU A 19 8.66 0.69 -20.72
N ARG A 20 8.91 1.95 -20.37
CA ARG A 20 10.12 2.62 -20.81
C ARG A 20 11.22 2.60 -19.78
N ALA A 21 10.93 2.11 -18.58
CA ALA A 21 11.92 2.08 -17.52
C ALA A 21 12.90 0.96 -17.78
N GLU A 22 14.04 1.03 -17.11
CA GLU A 22 15.03 -0.04 -17.22
C GLU A 22 14.50 -1.35 -16.69
N LYS A 23 13.79 -1.31 -15.56
CA LYS A 23 13.23 -2.53 -15.04
C LYS A 23 11.91 -2.80 -15.73
N PRO A 24 11.64 -4.05 -16.08
CA PRO A 24 10.36 -4.35 -16.72
C PRO A 24 9.20 -4.12 -15.76
N PRO A 25 8.00 -3.98 -16.30
CA PRO A 25 6.83 -3.67 -15.45
C PRO A 25 6.66 -4.62 -14.28
N GLN A 26 6.93 -5.89 -14.49
CA GLN A 26 6.75 -6.84 -13.42
C GLN A 26 7.69 -6.59 -12.27
N GLU A 27 8.93 -6.18 -12.56
CA GLU A 27 9.86 -5.89 -11.50
C GLU A 27 9.51 -4.61 -10.76
N GLN A 28 8.89 -3.66 -11.44
CA GLN A 28 8.42 -2.46 -10.79
C GLN A 28 7.34 -2.79 -9.77
N ILE A 29 6.44 -3.69 -10.13
CA ILE A 29 5.38 -4.12 -9.23
C ILE A 29 5.98 -4.92 -8.08
N GLU A 30 6.95 -5.77 -8.36
CA GLU A 30 7.59 -6.56 -7.33
C GLU A 30 8.30 -5.67 -6.31
N ALA A 31 8.89 -4.57 -6.76
CA ALA A 31 9.53 -3.65 -5.84
C ALA A 31 8.54 -3.09 -4.85
N ALA A 32 7.34 -2.77 -5.33
CA ALA A 32 6.29 -2.27 -4.44
C ALA A 32 5.88 -3.34 -3.44
N LYS A 33 5.74 -4.56 -3.89
CA LYS A 33 5.32 -5.64 -3.01
C LYS A 33 6.38 -5.94 -1.95
N THR A 34 7.63 -5.90 -2.35
CA THR A 34 8.71 -6.12 -1.41
C THR A 34 8.71 -5.04 -0.33
N ALA A 35 8.54 -3.79 -0.74
CA ALA A 35 8.51 -2.69 0.21
C ALA A 35 7.35 -2.86 1.18
N ALA A 36 6.18 -3.26 0.68
CA ALA A 36 5.02 -3.46 1.54
C ALA A 36 5.29 -4.58 2.54
N SER A 37 5.90 -5.64 2.07
CA SER A 37 6.22 -6.76 2.94
C SER A 37 7.18 -6.35 4.05
N GLU A 38 8.11 -5.47 3.75
CA GLU A 38 9.09 -5.06 4.73
C GLU A 38 8.54 -4.15 5.79
N THR A 39 7.36 -3.60 5.60
CA THR A 39 6.77 -2.75 6.64
C THR A 39 6.32 -3.55 7.84
N GLY A 40 6.09 -4.83 7.67
CA GLY A 40 5.59 -5.66 8.76
C GLY A 40 4.10 -5.54 9.01
N LEU A 41 3.39 -4.72 8.25
CA LEU A 41 1.96 -4.57 8.45
C LEU A 41 1.20 -5.63 7.67
N ALA A 42 -0.02 -5.88 8.11
CA ALA A 42 -0.89 -6.80 7.38
C ALA A 42 -1.08 -6.28 5.96
N HIS A 43 -0.93 -7.13 4.99
CA HIS A 43 -1.08 -6.68 3.62
C HIS A 43 -1.53 -7.83 2.72
N GLU A 44 -2.12 -7.44 1.59
CA GLU A 44 -2.50 -8.37 0.55
C GLU A 44 -2.05 -7.80 -0.77
N ALA A 45 -1.70 -8.67 -1.70
CA ALA A 45 -1.22 -8.22 -2.98
C ALA A 45 -2.03 -8.83 -4.10
N GLY A 46 -2.45 -8.01 -5.03
CA GLY A 46 -3.03 -8.45 -6.29
C GLY A 46 -2.00 -8.33 -7.40
N PRO A 47 -2.43 -8.45 -8.65
CA PRO A 47 -1.47 -8.35 -9.75
C PRO A 47 -0.77 -7.01 -9.82
N GLU A 48 -1.50 -5.91 -9.58
CA GLU A 48 -0.90 -4.59 -9.64
C GLU A 48 -1.25 -3.75 -8.43
N THR A 49 -1.88 -4.35 -7.43
CA THR A 49 -2.38 -3.61 -6.29
C THR A 49 -1.86 -4.19 -5.01
N LEU A 50 -1.87 -3.35 -4.00
CA LEU A 50 -1.49 -3.74 -2.66
C LEU A 50 -2.48 -3.12 -1.71
N VAL A 51 -2.87 -3.86 -0.68
CA VAL A 51 -3.68 -3.30 0.39
C VAL A 51 -2.91 -3.50 1.67
N VAL A 52 -2.72 -2.42 2.41
CA VAL A 52 -2.00 -2.45 3.68
C VAL A 52 -2.93 -1.91 4.74
N ALA A 53 -2.98 -2.57 5.89
CA ALA A 53 -3.88 -2.17 6.95
C ALA A 53 -3.16 -2.12 8.28
N GLY A 54 -3.60 -1.22 9.15
CA GLY A 54 -2.97 -1.09 10.45
C GLY A 54 -3.34 0.22 11.10
N GLY A 55 -2.50 0.70 11.99
CA GLY A 55 -2.69 1.99 12.60
C GLY A 55 -2.49 3.09 11.59
N ARG A 56 -3.11 4.23 11.85
CA ARG A 56 -3.13 5.29 10.86
C ARG A 56 -1.72 5.75 10.49
N ARG A 57 -0.90 6.03 11.50
CA ARG A 57 0.44 6.53 11.20
C ARG A 57 1.28 5.48 10.50
N GLU A 58 1.18 4.24 10.96
CA GLU A 58 1.97 3.18 10.37
C GLU A 58 1.62 2.96 8.91
N VAL A 59 0.33 3.02 8.58
CA VAL A 59 -0.09 2.82 7.21
C VAL A 59 0.39 3.96 6.32
N ILE A 60 0.29 5.20 6.82
CA ILE A 60 0.74 6.33 6.03
C ILE A 60 2.23 6.25 5.77
N GLU A 61 3.01 5.91 6.78
CA GLU A 61 4.45 5.79 6.59
C GLU A 61 4.80 4.64 5.66
N ALA A 62 4.06 3.54 5.77
CA ALA A 62 4.28 2.41 4.89
C ALA A 62 4.01 2.80 3.44
N MET A 63 2.94 3.57 3.22
CA MET A 63 2.62 3.98 1.87
C MET A 63 3.72 4.86 1.27
N MET A 64 4.32 5.71 2.09
CA MET A 64 5.42 6.54 1.59
C MET A 64 6.57 5.67 1.12
N GLU A 65 6.90 4.63 1.86
CA GLU A 65 7.98 3.74 1.46
C GLU A 65 7.65 2.97 0.19
N VAL A 66 6.40 2.53 0.08
CA VAL A 66 6.00 1.78 -1.11
C VAL A 66 6.00 2.70 -2.33
N VAL A 67 5.56 3.94 -2.17
CA VAL A 67 5.59 4.90 -3.26
C VAL A 67 7.03 5.12 -3.73
N GLU A 68 7.94 5.33 -2.78
CA GLU A 68 9.33 5.57 -3.14
C GLU A 68 9.92 4.37 -3.86
N ALA A 69 9.65 3.17 -3.37
CA ALA A 69 10.17 1.98 -4.01
C ALA A 69 9.62 1.81 -5.42
N SER A 70 8.33 2.11 -5.59
CA SER A 70 7.70 1.99 -6.90
C SER A 70 8.32 2.95 -7.91
N LEU A 71 8.47 4.19 -7.49
CA LEU A 71 9.03 5.20 -8.39
C LEU A 71 10.50 4.96 -8.65
N ASP A 72 11.25 4.53 -7.64
CA ASP A 72 12.64 4.19 -7.84
C ASP A 72 12.81 3.05 -8.84
N ALA A 73 11.87 2.13 -8.84
CA ALA A 73 11.94 1.01 -9.78
C ALA A 73 11.48 1.40 -11.19
N GLY A 74 10.94 2.60 -11.35
CA GLY A 74 10.60 3.10 -12.66
C GLY A 74 9.12 3.19 -12.97
N ALA A 75 8.26 3.00 -11.99
CA ALA A 75 6.83 3.11 -12.23
C ALA A 75 6.49 4.51 -12.71
N SER A 76 5.53 4.61 -13.61
CA SER A 76 5.14 5.91 -14.13
C SER A 76 4.21 6.65 -13.19
N ALA A 77 3.47 5.94 -12.36
CA ALA A 77 2.56 6.58 -11.43
C ALA A 77 2.14 5.59 -10.36
N VAL A 78 1.64 6.11 -9.27
CA VAL A 78 1.12 5.30 -8.17
C VAL A 78 -0.16 5.97 -7.71
N GLU A 79 -1.21 5.20 -7.55
CA GLU A 79 -2.48 5.72 -7.04
C GLU A 79 -2.75 5.11 -5.70
N ILE A 80 -3.16 5.91 -4.74
CA ILE A 80 -3.41 5.44 -3.39
C ILE A 80 -4.77 5.92 -2.93
N LYS A 81 -5.48 5.01 -2.29
CA LYS A 81 -6.74 5.36 -1.67
C LYS A 81 -6.66 4.90 -0.22
N VAL A 82 -6.80 5.82 0.71
CA VAL A 82 -6.74 5.50 2.13
C VAL A 82 -8.14 5.64 2.70
N GLU A 83 -8.59 4.61 3.40
CA GLU A 83 -9.92 4.61 3.98
C GLU A 83 -9.83 4.38 5.47
N ALA A 84 -10.62 5.12 6.22
CA ALA A 84 -10.78 4.85 7.64
C ALA A 84 -11.65 3.61 7.76
N GLU A 85 -11.16 2.63 8.54
CA GLU A 85 -11.87 1.42 8.62
C GLU A 85 -12.93 1.50 9.66
N GLY A 86 -13.78 0.69 9.47
CA GLY A 86 -14.69 0.66 10.13
C GLY A 86 -15.11 0.62 11.32
N ASN A 87 -14.83 0.62 12.14
CA ASN A 87 -15.43 0.61 13.22
C ASN A 87 -15.96 1.85 13.59
N THR A 88 -15.82 2.74 12.91
CA THR A 88 -16.19 3.89 13.32
C THR A 88 -17.49 4.11 13.17
N PRO A 89 -18.21 4.31 13.73
CA PRO A 89 -19.47 4.47 13.52
C PRO A 89 -19.96 5.73 13.16
N ARG A 90 -19.95 5.63 13.11
CA ARG A 90 -20.25 6.33 12.78
C ARG A 90 -20.89 7.23 12.94
N PHE A 91 -20.72 7.58 13.22
CA PHE A 91 -21.06 8.28 13.35
C PHE A 91 -21.64 9.05 13.25
N GLU A 92 -21.78 9.09 13.16
CA GLU A 92 -22.03 9.68 13.08
C GLU A 92 -22.45 10.30 12.92
N GLY A 93 -22.68 10.48 12.89
CA GLY A 93 -22.91 10.89 12.97
C GLY A 93 -22.97 11.13 13.11
#